data_9c38288d60c6b97aca145a51ba61b07b
#
_entry.id   9c38288d60c6b97aca145a51ba61b07b
#
_cell.length_a   1.000
_cell.length_b   1.000
_cell.length_c   1.000
_cell.angle_alpha   90.00
_cell.angle_beta   90.00
_cell.angle_gamma   90.00
#
_symmetry.space_group_name_H-M   'P 1'
#
loop_
_entity.id
_entity.type
_entity.pdbx_description
1 polymer ?
#
loop_
_entity_poly.entity_id
_entity_poly.type
_entity_poly.pdbx_seq_one_letter_code
_entity_poly.pdbx_strand_id
1 'polypeptide(L)'
;MSVSRDPIGPYHDHLALLHDQLRIAQIAMYRQNRKAIIALEGYDASGKGGVIRELSYAWDPRGFQVYPIGPPAMTEAAHPFLWRFWNRLPTPGQIAVFDRSWYGRLLVERVEQGLPDTEYETSIVEINA
;
A
#
# COMPACT_ATOMS: atom_id res chain seq x y z
N MET A 1 32.90 -8.33 -29.78
CA MET A 1 32.25 -9.15 -28.75
C MET A 1 30.95 -8.45 -28.34
N SER A 2 29.83 -8.80 -28.99
CA SER A 2 28.55 -8.25 -28.63
C SER A 2 28.07 -9.02 -27.39
N VAL A 3 28.11 -8.38 -26.24
CA VAL A 3 27.40 -8.88 -25.05
C VAL A 3 25.92 -8.78 -25.41
N SER A 4 25.32 -9.90 -25.76
CA SER A 4 23.86 -10.02 -25.78
C SER A 4 23.40 -9.69 -24.36
N ARG A 5 23.07 -8.45 -24.12
CA ARG A 5 22.32 -8.05 -22.95
C ARG A 5 20.91 -8.57 -23.18
N ASP A 6 20.64 -9.78 -22.68
CA ASP A 6 19.28 -10.18 -22.46
C ASP A 6 18.75 -9.24 -21.35
N PRO A 7 17.95 -8.20 -21.67
CA PRO A 7 17.55 -7.21 -20.69
C PRO A 7 16.55 -7.78 -19.67
N ILE A 8 16.08 -8.99 -19.90
CA ILE A 8 15.04 -9.63 -19.10
C ILE A 8 15.66 -10.58 -18.07
N GLY A 9 16.74 -11.30 -18.42
CA GLY A 9 17.35 -12.31 -17.57
C GLY A 9 17.80 -11.79 -16.19
N PRO A 10 18.66 -10.75 -16.11
CA PRO A 10 19.12 -10.20 -14.83
C PRO A 10 17.97 -9.62 -13.98
N TYR A 11 16.96 -9.05 -14.62
CA TYR A 11 15.78 -8.53 -13.92
C TYR A 11 14.96 -9.65 -13.29
N HIS A 12 14.71 -10.73 -14.01
CA HIS A 12 13.96 -11.87 -13.49
C HIS A 12 14.68 -12.58 -12.35
N ASP A 13 16.00 -12.75 -12.45
CA ASP A 13 16.80 -13.36 -11.38
C ASP A 13 16.76 -12.51 -10.12
N HIS A 14 16.88 -11.20 -10.26
CA HIS A 14 16.80 -10.27 -9.12
C HIS A 14 15.40 -10.25 -8.51
N LEU A 15 14.37 -10.28 -9.34
CA LEU A 15 12.97 -10.32 -8.90
C LEU A 15 12.68 -11.62 -8.13
N ALA A 16 13.16 -12.77 -8.60
CA ALA A 16 13.00 -14.04 -7.92
C ALA A 16 13.66 -14.02 -6.52
N LEU A 17 14.84 -13.41 -6.42
CA LEU A 17 15.52 -13.23 -5.13
C LEU A 17 14.71 -12.34 -4.18
N LEU A 18 14.13 -11.24 -4.66
CA LEU A 18 13.26 -10.38 -3.87
C LEU A 18 12.00 -11.09 -3.41
N HIS A 19 11.39 -11.91 -4.26
CA HIS A 19 10.24 -12.75 -3.88
C HIS A 19 10.58 -13.69 -2.72
N ASP A 20 11.75 -14.34 -2.77
CA ASP A 20 12.19 -15.21 -1.69
C ASP A 20 12.43 -14.44 -0.39
N GLN A 21 13.04 -13.27 -0.46
CA GLN A 21 13.25 -12.40 0.70
C GLN A 21 11.93 -11.91 1.31
N LEU A 22 10.96 -11.54 0.48
CA LEU A 22 9.63 -11.12 0.93
C LEU A 22 8.88 -12.27 1.61
N ARG A 23 8.99 -13.48 1.08
CA ARG A 23 8.37 -14.68 1.69
C ARG A 23 8.95 -14.98 3.06
N ILE A 24 10.27 -14.91 3.19
CA ILE A 24 10.97 -15.08 4.48
C ILE A 24 10.54 -14.00 5.46
N ALA A 25 10.43 -12.75 5.02
CA ALA A 25 9.98 -11.65 5.86
C ALA A 25 8.54 -11.85 6.35
N GLN A 26 7.64 -12.30 5.49
CA GLN A 26 6.26 -12.60 5.89
C GLN A 26 6.20 -13.68 6.96
N ILE A 27 6.96 -14.77 6.81
CA ILE A 27 7.02 -15.85 7.79
C ILE A 27 7.55 -15.34 9.13
N ALA A 28 8.60 -14.52 9.11
CA ALA A 28 9.18 -13.93 10.32
C ALA A 28 8.18 -13.02 11.04
N MET A 29 7.45 -12.21 10.29
CA MET A 29 6.41 -11.33 10.85
C MET A 29 5.29 -12.13 11.51
N TYR A 30 4.83 -13.18 10.86
CA TYR A 30 3.81 -14.06 11.41
C TYR A 30 4.27 -14.69 12.74
N ARG A 31 5.48 -15.25 12.76
CA ARG A 31 6.04 -15.88 13.97
C ARG A 31 6.26 -14.93 15.12
N GLN A 32 6.55 -13.66 14.82
CA GLN A 32 6.80 -12.62 15.82
C GLN A 32 5.54 -11.82 16.17
N ASN A 33 4.37 -12.17 15.64
CA ASN A 33 3.11 -11.44 15.80
C ASN A 33 3.23 -9.95 15.44
N ARG A 34 4.05 -9.62 14.44
CA ARG A 34 4.22 -8.24 13.96
C ARG A 34 3.16 -7.91 12.91
N LYS A 35 2.88 -6.63 12.81
CA LYS A 35 1.98 -6.07 11.79
C LYS A 35 2.77 -5.22 10.81
N ALA A 36 2.31 -5.15 9.56
CA ALA A 36 2.83 -4.19 8.61
C ALA A 36 1.70 -3.54 7.83
N ILE A 37 1.92 -2.29 7.49
CA ILE A 37 1.06 -1.53 6.59
C ILE A 37 1.93 -1.04 5.45
N ILE A 38 1.48 -1.29 4.22
CA ILE A 38 2.11 -0.76 3.01
C ILE A 38 1.10 0.16 2.36
N ALA A 39 1.43 1.44 2.27
CA ALA A 39 0.62 2.43 1.60
C ALA A 39 1.26 2.80 0.26
N LEU A 40 0.55 2.56 -0.82
CA LEU A 40 0.98 2.88 -2.18
C LEU A 40 0.23 4.11 -2.68
N GLU A 41 0.97 5.11 -3.06
CA GLU A 41 0.44 6.34 -3.65
C GLU A 41 1.08 6.59 -5.01
N GLY A 42 0.35 7.26 -5.87
CA GLY A 42 0.82 7.63 -7.19
C GLY A 42 -0.32 7.86 -8.17
N TYR A 43 0.01 8.45 -9.31
CA TYR A 43 -0.95 8.63 -10.40
C TYR A 43 -1.36 7.29 -11.00
N ASP A 44 -2.47 7.28 -11.73
CA ASP A 44 -2.89 6.13 -12.51
C ASP A 44 -1.77 5.73 -13.48
N ALA A 45 -1.60 4.42 -13.68
CA ALA A 45 -0.50 3.84 -14.47
C ALA A 45 0.92 4.14 -13.94
N SER A 46 1.09 4.52 -12.67
CA SER A 46 2.40 4.75 -12.05
C SER A 46 3.13 3.46 -11.63
N GLY A 47 2.48 2.31 -11.72
CA GLY A 47 3.05 1.02 -11.35
C GLY A 47 2.54 0.42 -10.05
N LYS A 48 1.58 1.06 -9.36
CA LYS A 48 1.00 0.52 -8.11
C LYS A 48 0.45 -0.90 -8.28
N GLY A 49 -0.35 -1.13 -9.32
CA GLY A 49 -0.93 -2.45 -9.62
C GLY A 49 0.13 -3.51 -9.92
N GLY A 50 1.21 -3.13 -10.59
CA GLY A 50 2.36 -4.01 -10.85
C GLY A 50 3.07 -4.43 -9.58
N VAL A 51 3.31 -3.50 -8.66
CA VAL A 51 3.90 -3.78 -7.34
C VAL A 51 3.01 -4.72 -6.53
N ILE A 52 1.71 -4.46 -6.47
CA ILE A 52 0.75 -5.31 -5.75
C ILE A 52 0.76 -6.73 -6.32
N ARG A 53 0.82 -6.86 -7.64
CA ARG A 53 0.89 -8.17 -8.30
C ARG A 53 2.15 -8.94 -7.89
N GLU A 54 3.31 -8.28 -7.86
CA GLU A 54 4.56 -8.90 -7.43
C GLU A 54 4.53 -9.32 -5.95
N LEU A 55 3.98 -8.49 -5.09
CA LEU A 55 3.75 -8.85 -3.68
C LEU A 55 2.83 -10.08 -3.56
N SER A 56 1.80 -10.15 -4.37
CA SER A 56 0.85 -11.27 -4.40
C SER A 56 1.48 -12.58 -4.87
N TYR A 57 2.49 -12.53 -5.71
CA TYR A 57 3.26 -13.71 -6.10
C TYR A 57 4.22 -14.18 -5.00
N ALA A 58 4.77 -13.24 -4.23
CA ALA A 58 5.74 -13.55 -3.19
C ALA A 58 5.09 -14.05 -1.90
N TRP A 59 3.95 -13.50 -1.51
CA TRP A 59 3.33 -13.73 -0.21
C TRP A 59 2.22 -14.77 -0.22
N ASP A 60 2.07 -15.47 0.89
CA ASP A 60 0.91 -16.31 1.16
C ASP A 60 -0.34 -15.43 1.32
N PRO A 61 -1.41 -15.66 0.54
CA PRO A 61 -2.60 -14.82 0.58
C PRO A 61 -3.36 -14.87 1.91
N ARG A 62 -3.09 -15.86 2.75
CA ARG A 62 -3.68 -15.92 4.10
C ARG A 62 -3.06 -14.91 5.06
N GLY A 63 -1.88 -14.37 4.73
CA GLY A 63 -1.12 -13.46 5.58
C GLY A 63 -1.20 -11.99 5.18
N PHE A 64 -1.90 -11.63 4.12
CA PHE A 64 -2.04 -10.24 3.71
C PHE A 64 -3.41 -9.94 3.11
N GLN A 65 -3.79 -8.67 3.16
CA GLN A 65 -5.02 -8.17 2.56
C GLN A 65 -4.69 -6.92 1.73
N VAL A 66 -5.22 -6.86 0.52
CA VAL A 66 -5.13 -5.67 -0.35
C VAL A 66 -6.45 -4.90 -0.25
N TYR A 67 -6.34 -3.60 -0.01
CA TYR A 67 -7.47 -2.68 0.05
C TYR A 67 -7.34 -1.64 -1.05
N PRO A 68 -8.08 -1.76 -2.15
CA PRO A 68 -8.20 -0.67 -3.12
C PRO A 68 -9.08 0.43 -2.52
N ILE A 69 -8.54 1.64 -2.43
CA ILE A 69 -9.22 2.78 -1.82
C ILE A 69 -9.66 3.75 -2.90
N GLY A 70 -10.96 3.89 -3.03
CA GLY A 70 -11.62 4.89 -3.87
C GLY A 70 -12.24 6.02 -3.05
N PRO A 71 -13.10 6.85 -3.67
CA PRO A 71 -13.88 7.84 -2.94
C PRO A 71 -14.66 7.18 -1.79
N PRO A 72 -14.83 7.88 -0.64
CA PRO A 72 -15.54 7.30 0.49
C PRO A 72 -17.01 7.02 0.14
N ALA A 73 -17.51 5.87 0.58
CA ALA A 73 -18.94 5.57 0.52
C ALA A 73 -19.72 6.51 1.45
N MET A 74 -21.04 6.64 1.26
CA MET A 74 -21.86 7.52 2.10
C MET A 74 -21.74 7.21 3.59
N THR A 75 -21.66 5.94 3.95
CA THR A 75 -21.47 5.50 5.33
C THR A 75 -20.10 5.90 5.88
N GLU A 76 -19.08 5.87 5.05
CA GLU A 76 -17.71 6.27 5.40
C GLU A 76 -17.58 7.79 5.52
N ALA A 77 -18.24 8.54 4.63
CA ALA A 77 -18.23 9.99 4.63
C ALA A 77 -18.87 10.62 5.88
N ALA A 78 -19.74 9.88 6.56
CA ALA A 78 -20.36 10.31 7.82
C ALA A 78 -19.41 10.23 9.03
N HIS A 79 -18.26 9.60 8.87
CA HIS A 79 -17.23 9.44 9.91
C HIS A 79 -15.99 10.30 9.63
N PRO A 80 -15.09 10.52 10.60
CA PRO A 80 -13.78 11.12 10.34
C PRO A 80 -13.05 10.38 9.21
N PHE A 81 -12.26 11.10 8.42
CA PHE A 81 -11.69 10.52 7.19
C PHE A 81 -10.76 9.31 7.42
N LEU A 82 -10.12 9.22 8.59
CA LEU A 82 -9.29 8.08 8.96
C LEU A 82 -10.08 6.84 9.40
N TRP A 83 -11.36 6.98 9.71
CA TRP A 83 -12.18 5.90 10.26
C TRP A 83 -12.19 4.66 9.36
N ARG A 84 -12.37 4.83 8.07
CA ARG A 84 -12.38 3.71 7.10
C ARG A 84 -11.04 2.97 7.01
N PHE A 85 -9.95 3.65 7.33
CA PHE A 85 -8.62 3.04 7.38
C PHE A 85 -8.39 2.32 8.69
N TRP A 86 -8.84 2.86 9.80
CA TRP A 86 -8.75 2.19 11.11
C TRP A 86 -9.45 0.84 11.12
N ASN A 87 -10.56 0.70 10.41
CA ASN A 87 -11.29 -0.56 10.28
C ASN A 87 -10.56 -1.60 9.43
N ARG A 88 -9.52 -1.19 8.71
CA ARG A 88 -8.73 -2.04 7.82
C ARG A 88 -7.30 -2.27 8.34
N LEU A 89 -7.01 -1.86 9.55
CA LEU A 89 -5.70 -2.09 10.15
C LEU A 89 -5.47 -3.60 10.35
N PRO A 90 -4.24 -4.07 10.10
CA PRO A 90 -3.94 -5.49 10.21
C PRO A 90 -3.97 -5.96 11.66
N THR A 91 -4.34 -7.22 11.86
CA THR A 91 -4.18 -7.94 13.12
C THR A 91 -2.73 -8.46 13.24
N PRO A 92 -2.29 -8.90 14.45
CA PRO A 92 -0.94 -9.45 14.61
C PRO A 92 -0.63 -10.57 13.61
N GLY A 93 0.54 -10.50 13.00
CA GLY A 93 0.99 -11.44 11.99
C GLY A 93 0.48 -11.15 10.57
N GLN A 94 -0.30 -10.12 10.38
CA GLN A 94 -0.92 -9.76 9.11
C GLN A 94 -0.31 -8.51 8.48
N ILE A 95 -0.44 -8.41 7.16
CA ILE A 95 0.01 -7.27 6.35
C ILE A 95 -1.21 -6.65 5.67
N ALA A 96 -1.37 -5.35 5.78
CA ALA A 96 -2.35 -4.60 5.00
C ALA A 96 -1.65 -3.80 3.90
N VAL A 97 -2.11 -3.96 2.66
CA VAL A 97 -1.61 -3.22 1.51
C VAL A 97 -2.72 -2.28 1.05
N PHE A 98 -2.50 -0.99 1.15
CA PHE A 98 -3.45 0.01 0.69
C PHE A 98 -3.05 0.51 -0.70
N ASP A 99 -3.88 0.25 -1.68
CA ASP A 99 -3.79 0.84 -3.01
C ASP A 99 -4.52 2.18 -2.96
N ARG A 100 -3.78 3.25 -2.80
CA ARG A 100 -4.16 4.54 -2.27
C ARG A 100 -4.50 4.47 -0.78
N SER A 101 -4.31 5.56 -0.08
CA SER A 101 -4.41 5.58 1.39
C SER A 101 -4.97 6.91 1.90
N TRP A 102 -4.85 7.11 3.20
CA TRP A 102 -5.18 8.38 3.86
C TRP A 102 -4.39 9.58 3.33
N TYR A 103 -3.21 9.37 2.75
CA TYR A 103 -2.46 10.44 2.10
C TYR A 103 -3.15 11.00 0.85
N GLY A 104 -4.09 10.28 0.27
CA GLY A 104 -4.90 10.76 -0.84
C GLY A 104 -5.67 12.03 -0.52
N ARG A 105 -6.08 12.22 0.74
CA ARG A 105 -6.70 13.47 1.20
C ARG A 105 -5.78 14.67 1.03
N LEU A 106 -4.50 14.51 1.29
CA LEU A 106 -3.50 15.57 1.16
C LEU A 106 -3.03 15.76 -0.28
N LEU A 107 -2.93 14.67 -1.05
CA LEU A 107 -2.33 14.67 -2.38
C LEU A 107 -3.36 14.91 -3.50
N VAL A 108 -4.55 14.34 -3.36
CA VAL A 108 -5.58 14.35 -4.40
C VAL A 108 -6.72 15.31 -4.05
N GLU A 109 -7.34 15.18 -2.90
CA GLU A 109 -8.48 16.00 -2.50
C GLU A 109 -8.10 17.47 -2.37
N ARG A 110 -6.88 17.76 -1.93
CA ARG A 110 -6.36 19.13 -1.85
C ARG A 110 -6.30 19.80 -3.22
N VAL A 111 -5.84 19.08 -4.23
CA VAL A 111 -5.59 19.62 -5.56
C VAL A 111 -6.86 19.56 -6.43
N GLU A 112 -7.52 18.40 -6.47
CA GLU A 112 -8.63 18.14 -7.38
C GLU A 112 -10.01 18.55 -6.84
N GLN A 113 -10.19 18.45 -5.52
CA GLN A 113 -11.49 18.69 -4.87
C GLN A 113 -11.51 19.95 -4.02
N GLY A 114 -10.43 20.74 -4.02
CA GLY A 114 -10.38 22.03 -3.34
C GLY A 114 -10.52 21.96 -1.83
N LEU A 115 -9.90 20.98 -1.20
CA LEU A 115 -9.90 20.83 0.27
C LEU A 115 -9.48 22.15 0.94
N PRO A 116 -10.30 22.73 1.84
CA PRO A 116 -9.95 23.98 2.53
C PRO A 116 -8.66 23.88 3.32
N ASP A 117 -7.94 25.00 3.46
CA ASP A 117 -6.66 25.03 4.18
C ASP A 117 -6.75 24.51 5.62
N THR A 118 -7.82 24.87 6.31
CA THR A 118 -8.06 24.41 7.70
C THR A 118 -8.23 22.90 7.80
N GLU A 119 -8.93 22.29 6.87
CA GLU A 119 -9.12 20.84 6.81
C GLU A 119 -7.83 20.14 6.40
N TYR A 120 -7.05 20.73 5.52
CA TYR A 120 -5.74 20.22 5.12
C TYR A 120 -4.77 20.16 6.31
N GLU A 121 -4.64 21.24 7.05
CA GLU A 121 -3.79 21.32 8.25
C GLU A 121 -4.26 20.36 9.34
N THR A 122 -5.55 20.28 9.60
CA THR A 122 -6.14 19.34 10.55
C THR A 122 -5.84 17.90 10.14
N SER A 123 -5.94 17.57 8.86
CA SER A 123 -5.64 16.23 8.34
C SER A 123 -4.18 15.84 8.57
N ILE A 124 -3.25 16.77 8.41
CA ILE A 124 -1.83 16.51 8.71
C ILE A 124 -1.64 16.16 10.20
N VAL A 125 -2.27 16.91 11.07
CA VAL A 125 -2.19 16.66 12.53
C VAL A 125 -2.77 15.29 12.88
N GLU A 126 -3.93 14.94 12.32
CA GLU A 126 -4.60 13.67 12.59
C GLU A 126 -3.80 12.47 12.09
N ILE A 127 -3.16 12.56 10.92
CA ILE A 127 -2.32 11.50 10.38
C ILE A 127 -1.09 11.27 11.27
N ASN A 128 -0.53 12.33 11.83
CA ASN A 128 0.67 12.27 12.67
C ASN A 128 0.38 11.96 14.14
N ALA A 129 -0.85 12.00 14.52
CA ALA A 129 -1.26 11.63 15.88
C ALA A 129 -1.25 10.12 16.08
#